data_940c78be09910a9f4ddb6996bbc531d9
#
_entry.id   940c78be09910a9f4ddb6996bbc531d9
#
_cell.length_a   1.000
_cell.length_b   1.000
_cell.length_c   1.000
_cell.angle_alpha   90.00
_cell.angle_beta   90.00
_cell.angle_gamma   90.00
#
_symmetry.space_group_name_H-M   'P 1'
#
loop_
_entity.id
_entity.type
_entity.pdbx_description
1 polymer ?
#
loop_
_entity_poly.entity_id
_entity_poly.type
_entity_poly.pdbx_seq_one_letter_code
_entity_poly.pdbx_strand_id
1 'polypeptide(L)'
;MDKRLERILPRVQKPARYVGGEYNAILKNKDEVDTRIAFCFPDTYEIGMSNLGMRILYGVMNDLPGVWCERVFAPWGDMEEELRKADMPLFALESGDPITDFHIVAFSVGYEMAFPAILNMLDLAHIPLHAADRTGLTPLVIAGGTAMYNAEPLAAFIDLVSLGEGEDVTVELIELHRRARREGWSKPDFLRAAAQLPGIYVPSLYDVTYHEDGTVASITPRDGAPAVVTKRIVHDMDKSYFPVKTIVPSTEIVQDRVTLELFRGCIRGCRFCQAGYVYRPVRNRSRDLCADYCVRSCDDTGYQEVTLSSLSTSDYPPLTDLCDELEPFCDARHVSLSLPSLRADNFSMELMQRLAKGRKTGLTFAPEAGTQRLRDVINKNVTLDDLLLSCRTAFAGGYSAVKLYFMLGLPTETDEDVLGIADVAARVMHAWRESAQNKQRGIRITVSTSWFVPKPHTAFQWEPQISKEEYERRVALLREAIKTKTVTYNWHDSDTSFMEAVLARGDRRMGKVLETAWRKGAHLDAWEEYFSLDRWLEAFDECGLDPHFYANRTRSEDELLPWSMISSGVTQAYLKRERHQAYRSVTTPDCRTHCNGCGANLLVGGTCDV
;
A
#
# COMPACT_ATOMS: atom_id res chain seq x y z
N MET A 1 -2.21 -32.55 7.84
CA MET A 1 -2.07 -32.07 6.43
C MET A 1 -2.95 -32.94 5.52
N ASP A 2 -3.64 -32.36 4.54
CA ASP A 2 -4.41 -33.11 3.54
C ASP A 2 -3.46 -33.98 2.71
N LYS A 3 -3.84 -35.24 2.45
CA LYS A 3 -3.02 -36.18 1.65
C LYS A 3 -2.85 -35.71 0.19
N ARG A 4 -3.77 -34.91 -0.33
CA ARG A 4 -3.62 -34.29 -1.67
C ARG A 4 -2.48 -33.28 -1.63
N LEU A 5 -2.43 -32.41 -0.61
CA LEU A 5 -1.37 -31.41 -0.43
C LEU A 5 0.01 -32.08 -0.30
N GLU A 6 0.13 -33.16 0.49
CA GLU A 6 1.38 -33.93 0.59
C GLU A 6 1.93 -34.42 -0.75
N ARG A 7 1.04 -34.73 -1.71
CA ARG A 7 1.42 -35.16 -3.07
C ARG A 7 1.74 -33.98 -4.00
N ILE A 8 1.17 -32.79 -3.74
CA ILE A 8 1.39 -31.56 -4.52
C ILE A 8 2.73 -30.92 -4.15
N LEU A 9 3.03 -30.78 -2.87
CA LEU A 9 4.20 -30.05 -2.37
C LEU A 9 5.54 -30.40 -3.05
N PRO A 10 5.87 -31.67 -3.38
CA PRO A 10 7.12 -31.98 -4.09
C PRO A 10 7.18 -31.50 -5.55
N ARG A 11 6.07 -31.02 -6.12
CA ARG A 11 5.94 -30.61 -7.52
C ARG A 11 5.92 -29.10 -7.72
N VAL A 12 5.83 -28.34 -6.62
CA VAL A 12 5.72 -26.88 -6.66
C VAL A 12 7.01 -26.21 -6.20
N GLN A 13 7.22 -25.00 -6.67
CA GLN A 13 8.31 -24.15 -6.21
C GLN A 13 8.03 -23.65 -4.79
N LYS A 14 9.07 -23.60 -3.96
CA LYS A 14 8.98 -23.09 -2.58
C LYS A 14 7.80 -23.69 -1.79
N PRO A 15 7.73 -25.01 -1.59
CA PRO A 15 6.62 -25.65 -0.89
C PRO A 15 6.40 -25.11 0.54
N ALA A 16 7.41 -24.50 1.15
CA ALA A 16 7.30 -23.85 2.46
C ALA A 16 6.26 -22.71 2.51
N ARG A 17 5.85 -22.14 1.37
CA ARG A 17 4.75 -21.16 1.27
C ARG A 17 3.40 -21.72 1.75
N TYR A 18 3.23 -23.05 1.72
CA TYR A 18 1.92 -23.71 1.77
C TYR A 18 1.77 -24.68 2.95
N VAL A 19 2.75 -24.75 3.86
CA VAL A 19 2.75 -25.77 4.93
C VAL A 19 2.37 -25.24 6.32
N GLY A 20 2.42 -23.92 6.55
CA GLY A 20 2.17 -23.34 7.87
C GLY A 20 3.19 -23.82 8.94
N GLY A 21 2.80 -23.74 10.22
CA GLY A 21 3.60 -24.23 11.33
C GLY A 21 4.80 -23.35 11.71
N GLU A 22 4.78 -22.08 11.29
CA GLU A 22 5.81 -21.12 11.60
C GLU A 22 5.85 -20.79 13.10
N TYR A 23 7.01 -20.39 13.58
CA TYR A 23 7.16 -19.92 14.96
C TYR A 23 6.24 -18.71 15.22
N ASN A 24 5.54 -18.71 16.35
CA ASN A 24 4.52 -17.73 16.72
C ASN A 24 3.23 -17.77 15.87
N ALA A 25 3.02 -18.73 14.98
CA ALA A 25 1.71 -18.93 14.38
C ALA A 25 0.69 -19.35 15.47
N ILE A 26 -0.51 -18.72 15.44
CA ILE A 26 -1.53 -18.93 16.47
C ILE A 26 -2.42 -20.11 16.06
N LEU A 27 -2.31 -21.21 16.79
CA LEU A 27 -3.15 -22.39 16.59
C LEU A 27 -4.21 -22.45 17.70
N LYS A 28 -5.48 -22.62 17.31
CA LYS A 28 -6.60 -22.77 18.25
C LYS A 28 -7.34 -24.09 18.01
N ASN A 29 -8.01 -24.57 19.04
CA ASN A 29 -8.91 -25.72 18.91
C ASN A 29 -10.22 -25.27 18.26
N LYS A 30 -10.65 -25.95 17.19
CA LYS A 30 -11.89 -25.63 16.45
C LYS A 30 -13.13 -25.68 17.35
N ASP A 31 -13.14 -26.57 18.33
CA ASP A 31 -14.27 -26.75 19.26
C ASP A 31 -14.39 -25.60 20.28
N GLU A 32 -13.35 -24.76 20.40
CA GLU A 32 -13.27 -23.63 21.33
C GLU A 32 -13.55 -22.28 20.65
N VAL A 33 -13.77 -22.27 19.31
CA VAL A 33 -14.00 -21.06 18.54
C VAL A 33 -15.38 -21.08 17.87
N ASP A 34 -16.07 -19.96 17.94
CA ASP A 34 -17.39 -19.79 17.29
C ASP A 34 -17.29 -19.01 15.97
N THR A 35 -16.14 -18.36 15.71
CA THR A 35 -15.93 -17.54 14.53
C THR A 35 -14.54 -17.79 13.94
N ARG A 36 -14.52 -18.20 12.69
CA ARG A 36 -13.28 -18.41 11.94
C ARG A 36 -13.18 -17.39 10.81
N ILE A 37 -12.00 -16.82 10.63
CA ILE A 37 -11.71 -15.77 9.64
C ILE A 37 -10.56 -16.22 8.78
N ALA A 38 -10.79 -16.35 7.47
CA ALA A 38 -9.73 -16.52 6.48
C ALA A 38 -9.20 -15.13 6.12
N PHE A 39 -8.03 -14.77 6.61
CA PHE A 39 -7.40 -13.49 6.33
C PHE A 39 -6.50 -13.60 5.11
N CYS A 40 -7.03 -13.13 3.99
CA CYS A 40 -6.48 -13.31 2.66
C CYS A 40 -5.60 -12.12 2.26
N PHE A 41 -4.42 -12.42 1.74
CA PHE A 41 -3.59 -11.44 1.04
C PHE A 41 -3.54 -11.83 -0.44
N PRO A 42 -4.02 -10.98 -1.39
CA PRO A 42 -4.13 -11.33 -2.80
C PRO A 42 -2.79 -11.19 -3.54
N ASP A 43 -1.74 -11.74 -2.96
CA ASP A 43 -0.40 -11.88 -3.50
C ASP A 43 0.30 -13.06 -2.79
N THR A 44 1.54 -13.34 -3.16
CA THR A 44 2.31 -14.46 -2.63
C THR A 44 2.61 -14.35 -1.13
N TYR A 45 2.94 -15.47 -0.53
CA TYR A 45 3.34 -15.57 0.88
C TYR A 45 4.42 -14.55 1.26
N GLU A 46 5.46 -14.39 0.43
CA GLU A 46 6.59 -13.49 0.72
C GLU A 46 6.18 -12.02 0.82
N ILE A 47 5.23 -11.59 -0.02
CA ILE A 47 4.71 -10.22 -0.01
C ILE A 47 3.76 -10.05 1.18
N GLY A 48 2.82 -10.96 1.37
CA GLY A 48 1.83 -10.88 2.43
C GLY A 48 2.47 -10.96 3.83
N MET A 49 3.41 -11.86 4.05
CA MET A 49 4.14 -11.97 5.31
C MET A 49 5.05 -10.77 5.60
N SER A 50 5.42 -9.99 4.59
CA SER A 50 6.16 -8.74 4.74
C SER A 50 5.26 -7.54 5.11
N ASN A 51 3.93 -7.69 5.04
CA ASN A 51 2.98 -6.61 5.30
C ASN A 51 2.69 -6.46 6.80
N LEU A 52 3.04 -5.31 7.38
CA LEU A 52 2.84 -5.04 8.80
C LEU A 52 1.34 -4.99 9.18
N GLY A 53 0.51 -4.41 8.32
CA GLY A 53 -0.95 -4.35 8.55
C GLY A 53 -1.57 -5.74 8.68
N MET A 54 -1.10 -6.71 7.88
CA MET A 54 -1.53 -8.10 8.00
C MET A 54 -1.14 -8.70 9.36
N ARG A 55 0.10 -8.45 9.82
CA ARG A 55 0.58 -8.93 11.14
C ARG A 55 -0.20 -8.31 12.30
N ILE A 56 -0.52 -7.01 12.21
CA ILE A 56 -1.33 -6.29 13.21
C ILE A 56 -2.75 -6.88 13.29
N LEU A 57 -3.45 -6.94 12.16
CA LEU A 57 -4.84 -7.39 12.15
C LEU A 57 -4.98 -8.89 12.47
N TYR A 58 -4.01 -9.72 12.07
CA TYR A 58 -3.96 -11.12 12.48
C TYR A 58 -3.92 -11.25 14.01
N GLY A 59 -3.09 -10.45 14.68
CA GLY A 59 -3.01 -10.44 16.13
C GLY A 59 -4.29 -9.90 16.77
N VAL A 60 -4.80 -8.74 16.31
CA VAL A 60 -6.04 -8.14 16.82
C VAL A 60 -7.20 -9.14 16.77
N MET A 61 -7.39 -9.83 15.66
CA MET A 61 -8.46 -10.82 15.51
C MET A 61 -8.25 -12.06 16.39
N ASN A 62 -7.00 -12.50 16.52
CA ASN A 62 -6.70 -13.68 17.34
C ASN A 62 -6.72 -13.41 18.85
N ASP A 63 -6.61 -12.15 19.29
CA ASP A 63 -6.78 -11.78 20.71
C ASP A 63 -8.26 -11.81 21.14
N LEU A 64 -9.20 -11.87 20.19
CA LEU A 64 -10.61 -11.95 20.51
C LEU A 64 -10.98 -13.37 21.01
N PRO A 65 -11.69 -13.47 22.15
CA PRO A 65 -12.18 -14.75 22.65
C PRO A 65 -13.13 -15.42 21.65
N GLY A 66 -12.92 -16.70 21.37
CA GLY A 66 -13.78 -17.48 20.48
C GLY A 66 -13.58 -17.18 18.99
N VAL A 67 -12.61 -16.35 18.62
CA VAL A 67 -12.27 -16.04 17.22
C VAL A 67 -10.95 -16.69 16.85
N TRP A 68 -10.87 -17.29 15.67
CA TRP A 68 -9.62 -17.77 15.08
C TRP A 68 -9.43 -17.16 13.68
N CYS A 69 -8.39 -16.37 13.54
CA CYS A 69 -7.95 -15.79 12.28
C CYS A 69 -6.81 -16.62 11.72
N GLU A 70 -6.91 -17.03 10.49
CA GLU A 70 -5.97 -17.90 9.79
C GLU A 70 -5.54 -17.24 8.48
N ARG A 71 -4.27 -17.39 8.09
CA ARG A 71 -3.69 -16.71 6.93
C ARG A 71 -3.91 -17.49 5.64
N VAL A 72 -4.19 -16.74 4.58
CA VAL A 72 -4.34 -17.27 3.22
C VAL A 72 -3.61 -16.36 2.23
N PHE A 73 -2.83 -16.94 1.34
CA PHE A 73 -2.11 -16.19 0.29
C PHE A 73 -2.50 -16.68 -1.09
N ALA A 74 -2.39 -15.81 -2.09
CA ALA A 74 -2.57 -16.23 -3.47
C ALA A 74 -1.50 -17.28 -3.84
N PRO A 75 -1.89 -18.42 -4.37
CA PRO A 75 -0.94 -19.44 -4.79
C PRO A 75 -0.15 -18.97 -6.02
N TRP A 76 1.12 -19.36 -6.11
CA TRP A 76 1.88 -19.21 -7.33
C TRP A 76 1.31 -20.09 -8.44
N GLY A 77 1.59 -19.79 -9.71
CA GLY A 77 0.94 -20.45 -10.85
C GLY A 77 1.09 -21.98 -10.87
N ASP A 78 2.22 -22.52 -10.44
CA ASP A 78 2.42 -23.97 -10.36
C ASP A 78 1.54 -24.62 -9.26
N MET A 79 1.39 -23.96 -8.13
CA MET A 79 0.51 -24.40 -7.05
C MET A 79 -0.96 -24.27 -7.44
N GLU A 80 -1.34 -23.17 -8.10
CA GLU A 80 -2.68 -23.00 -8.65
C GLU A 80 -3.05 -24.15 -9.59
N GLU A 81 -2.15 -24.47 -10.54
CA GLU A 81 -2.36 -25.57 -11.50
C GLU A 81 -2.56 -26.91 -10.80
N GLU A 82 -1.76 -27.22 -9.79
CA GLU A 82 -1.88 -28.47 -9.03
C GLU A 82 -3.15 -28.51 -8.15
N LEU A 83 -3.57 -27.38 -7.56
CA LEU A 83 -4.85 -27.29 -6.84
C LEU A 83 -6.03 -27.58 -7.77
N ARG A 84 -6.05 -26.97 -8.96
CA ARG A 84 -7.10 -27.21 -9.96
C ARG A 84 -7.11 -28.66 -10.45
N LYS A 85 -5.96 -29.26 -10.74
CA LYS A 85 -5.84 -30.68 -11.14
C LYS A 85 -6.33 -31.65 -10.08
N ALA A 86 -6.09 -31.34 -8.81
CA ALA A 86 -6.46 -32.19 -7.68
C ALA A 86 -7.90 -31.95 -7.18
N ASP A 87 -8.62 -30.99 -7.77
CA ASP A 87 -9.90 -30.48 -7.25
C ASP A 87 -9.81 -30.17 -5.75
N MET A 88 -8.71 -29.53 -5.37
CA MET A 88 -8.42 -29.16 -3.99
C MET A 88 -8.68 -27.65 -3.81
N PRO A 89 -9.66 -27.27 -2.97
CA PRO A 89 -9.96 -25.87 -2.76
C PRO A 89 -8.81 -25.14 -2.06
N LEU A 90 -8.74 -23.81 -2.25
CA LEU A 90 -7.81 -22.94 -1.52
C LEU A 90 -8.05 -23.05 -0.02
N PHE A 91 -6.98 -23.09 0.76
CA PHE A 91 -6.99 -23.43 2.17
C PHE A 91 -6.19 -22.43 3.02
N ALA A 92 -6.50 -22.40 4.31
CA ALA A 92 -5.79 -21.60 5.32
C ALA A 92 -4.52 -22.32 5.81
N LEU A 93 -3.46 -21.56 6.14
CA LEU A 93 -2.16 -22.12 6.52
C LEU A 93 -2.17 -22.79 7.89
N GLU A 94 -2.91 -22.23 8.86
CA GLU A 94 -2.90 -22.73 10.24
C GLU A 94 -3.59 -24.08 10.37
N SER A 95 -4.79 -24.22 9.82
CA SER A 95 -5.59 -25.47 9.92
C SER A 95 -5.44 -26.41 8.74
N GLY A 96 -5.14 -25.86 7.54
CA GLY A 96 -5.23 -26.58 6.27
C GLY A 96 -6.67 -26.75 5.78
N ASP A 97 -7.66 -26.11 6.38
CA ASP A 97 -9.05 -26.23 5.97
C ASP A 97 -9.38 -25.35 4.76
N PRO A 98 -10.32 -25.77 3.91
CA PRO A 98 -10.87 -24.95 2.84
C PRO A 98 -11.45 -23.62 3.38
N ILE A 99 -11.18 -22.52 2.68
CA ILE A 99 -11.68 -21.21 3.15
C ILE A 99 -13.21 -21.04 3.04
N THR A 100 -13.90 -21.94 2.33
CA THR A 100 -15.38 -22.06 2.38
C THR A 100 -15.93 -22.42 3.76
N ASP A 101 -15.10 -23.03 4.63
CA ASP A 101 -15.51 -23.43 5.98
C ASP A 101 -15.44 -22.26 6.97
N PHE A 102 -15.02 -21.09 6.51
CA PHE A 102 -14.84 -19.89 7.34
C PHE A 102 -16.08 -19.01 7.30
N HIS A 103 -16.29 -18.29 8.39
CA HIS A 103 -17.42 -17.37 8.52
C HIS A 103 -17.20 -16.07 7.75
N ILE A 104 -15.94 -15.60 7.73
CA ILE A 104 -15.53 -14.36 7.07
C ILE A 104 -14.28 -14.67 6.22
N VAL A 105 -14.28 -14.20 4.99
CA VAL A 105 -13.12 -14.16 4.10
C VAL A 105 -12.73 -12.70 3.91
N ALA A 106 -11.63 -12.29 4.52
CA ALA A 106 -11.20 -10.91 4.62
C ALA A 106 -9.95 -10.66 3.77
N PHE A 107 -10.03 -9.76 2.79
CA PHE A 107 -8.90 -9.40 1.92
C PHE A 107 -8.22 -8.12 2.38
N SER A 108 -6.89 -8.16 2.52
CA SER A 108 -6.04 -6.97 2.69
C SER A 108 -5.48 -6.55 1.33
N VAL A 109 -5.97 -5.44 0.78
CA VAL A 109 -5.71 -5.03 -0.61
C VAL A 109 -4.93 -3.72 -0.63
N GLY A 110 -3.64 -3.80 -0.88
CA GLY A 110 -2.73 -2.66 -0.89
C GLY A 110 -2.44 -2.07 -2.28
N TYR A 111 -2.79 -2.78 -3.36
CA TYR A 111 -2.42 -2.44 -4.72
C TYR A 111 -3.48 -2.91 -5.72
N GLU A 112 -3.82 -2.09 -6.68
CA GLU A 112 -4.95 -2.32 -7.59
C GLU A 112 -4.70 -3.48 -8.57
N MET A 113 -3.44 -3.71 -8.96
CA MET A 113 -3.08 -4.84 -9.84
C MET A 113 -3.29 -6.22 -9.18
N ALA A 114 -3.57 -6.25 -7.86
CA ALA A 114 -3.95 -7.47 -7.15
C ALA A 114 -5.46 -7.81 -7.25
N PHE A 115 -6.29 -6.97 -7.87
CA PHE A 115 -7.73 -7.22 -8.00
C PHE A 115 -8.07 -8.55 -8.69
N PRO A 116 -7.40 -8.97 -9.79
CA PRO A 116 -7.66 -10.28 -10.39
C PRO A 116 -7.38 -11.45 -9.44
N ALA A 117 -6.36 -11.32 -8.59
CA ALA A 117 -6.03 -12.37 -7.64
C ALA A 117 -7.14 -12.62 -6.61
N ILE A 118 -7.95 -11.59 -6.26
CA ILE A 118 -9.12 -11.74 -5.39
C ILE A 118 -10.14 -12.68 -6.04
N LEU A 119 -10.47 -12.44 -7.32
CA LEU A 119 -11.41 -13.30 -8.05
C LEU A 119 -10.85 -14.72 -8.16
N ASN A 120 -9.56 -14.85 -8.46
CA ASN A 120 -8.91 -16.15 -8.58
C ASN A 120 -8.91 -16.92 -7.25
N MET A 121 -8.66 -16.25 -6.12
CA MET A 121 -8.71 -16.88 -4.80
C MET A 121 -10.13 -17.32 -4.42
N LEU A 122 -11.15 -16.53 -4.77
CA LEU A 122 -12.56 -16.92 -4.56
C LEU A 122 -12.94 -18.13 -5.41
N ASP A 123 -12.55 -18.17 -6.68
CA ASP A 123 -12.79 -19.28 -7.58
C ASP A 123 -12.08 -20.56 -7.11
N LEU A 124 -10.79 -20.47 -6.78
CA LEU A 124 -10.04 -21.60 -6.22
C LEU A 124 -10.62 -22.11 -4.89
N ALA A 125 -11.30 -21.25 -4.16
CA ALA A 125 -12.00 -21.63 -2.93
C ALA A 125 -13.41 -22.17 -3.18
N HIS A 126 -13.89 -22.22 -4.42
CA HIS A 126 -15.27 -22.57 -4.77
C HIS A 126 -16.31 -21.63 -4.11
N ILE A 127 -15.94 -20.37 -3.85
CA ILE A 127 -16.84 -19.32 -3.34
C ILE A 127 -17.42 -18.55 -4.54
N PRO A 128 -18.75 -18.38 -4.63
CA PRO A 128 -19.35 -17.60 -5.70
C PRO A 128 -18.73 -16.22 -5.82
N LEU A 129 -18.31 -15.81 -7.02
CA LEU A 129 -17.61 -14.54 -7.24
C LEU A 129 -18.46 -13.33 -6.84
N HIS A 130 -19.70 -13.28 -7.36
CA HIS A 130 -20.58 -12.13 -7.13
C HIS A 130 -21.16 -12.15 -5.72
N ALA A 131 -21.11 -10.98 -5.06
CA ALA A 131 -21.70 -10.77 -3.75
C ALA A 131 -23.21 -11.08 -3.71
N ALA A 132 -23.91 -10.87 -4.84
CA ALA A 132 -25.33 -11.14 -4.99
C ALA A 132 -25.67 -12.65 -4.94
N ASP A 133 -24.75 -13.51 -5.37
CA ASP A 133 -24.95 -14.96 -5.39
C ASP A 133 -24.71 -15.60 -4.02
N ARG A 134 -24.03 -14.89 -3.11
CA ARG A 134 -23.82 -15.29 -1.73
C ARG A 134 -24.96 -14.75 -0.85
N THR A 135 -26.01 -15.53 -0.67
CA THR A 135 -27.26 -15.09 0.00
C THR A 135 -27.19 -15.18 1.53
N GLY A 136 -26.29 -15.99 2.09
CA GLY A 136 -26.10 -16.19 3.53
C GLY A 136 -25.07 -15.24 4.15
N LEU A 137 -24.99 -15.28 5.48
CA LEU A 137 -23.96 -14.58 6.27
C LEU A 137 -22.59 -15.29 6.25
N THR A 138 -22.52 -16.49 5.70
CA THR A 138 -21.31 -17.32 5.70
C THR A 138 -21.12 -17.96 4.30
N PRO A 139 -19.97 -17.80 3.65
CA PRO A 139 -18.94 -16.84 4.01
C PRO A 139 -19.33 -15.39 3.67
N LEU A 140 -18.98 -14.45 4.54
CA LEU A 140 -19.03 -13.03 4.26
C LEU A 140 -17.68 -12.61 3.63
N VAL A 141 -17.68 -11.98 2.46
CA VAL A 141 -16.46 -11.53 1.79
C VAL A 141 -16.26 -10.04 2.02
N ILE A 142 -15.17 -9.68 2.69
CA ILE A 142 -14.84 -8.29 3.02
C ILE A 142 -13.48 -7.90 2.46
N ALA A 143 -13.28 -6.61 2.21
CA ALA A 143 -11.98 -6.07 1.81
C ALA A 143 -11.61 -4.82 2.62
N GLY A 144 -10.33 -4.61 2.80
CA GLY A 144 -9.75 -3.39 3.37
C GLY A 144 -8.38 -3.11 2.79
N GLY A 145 -7.79 -1.98 3.14
CA GLY A 145 -6.47 -1.57 2.66
C GLY A 145 -6.53 -0.35 1.75
N THR A 146 -5.33 0.12 1.32
CA THR A 146 -5.21 1.41 0.61
C THR A 146 -5.85 1.44 -0.77
N ALA A 147 -5.89 0.32 -1.49
CA ALA A 147 -6.56 0.26 -2.79
C ALA A 147 -8.09 0.43 -2.68
N MET A 148 -8.67 0.17 -1.50
CA MET A 148 -10.10 0.29 -1.25
C MET A 148 -10.62 1.73 -1.12
N TYR A 149 -9.76 2.74 -1.18
CA TYR A 149 -10.20 4.14 -1.32
C TYR A 149 -10.85 4.43 -2.69
N ASN A 150 -10.74 3.53 -3.64
CA ASN A 150 -11.66 3.36 -4.77
C ASN A 150 -12.06 1.88 -4.89
N ALA A 151 -13.12 1.49 -4.21
CA ALA A 151 -13.59 0.10 -4.18
C ALA A 151 -14.53 -0.25 -5.36
N GLU A 152 -14.88 0.72 -6.20
CA GLU A 152 -15.89 0.55 -7.25
C GLU A 152 -15.55 -0.58 -8.26
N PRO A 153 -14.30 -0.79 -8.69
CA PRO A 153 -13.98 -1.92 -9.56
C PRO A 153 -14.30 -3.29 -8.95
N LEU A 154 -14.31 -3.40 -7.61
CA LEU A 154 -14.62 -4.63 -6.88
C LEU A 154 -16.05 -4.67 -6.32
N ALA A 155 -16.87 -3.66 -6.55
CA ALA A 155 -18.20 -3.50 -5.94
C ALA A 155 -19.14 -4.69 -6.16
N ALA A 156 -19.02 -5.42 -7.27
CA ALA A 156 -19.83 -6.61 -7.56
C ALA A 156 -19.38 -7.86 -6.78
N PHE A 157 -18.14 -7.90 -6.30
CA PHE A 157 -17.51 -9.10 -5.75
C PHE A 157 -17.38 -9.08 -4.23
N ILE A 158 -17.40 -7.91 -3.60
CA ILE A 158 -17.18 -7.71 -2.17
C ILE A 158 -18.49 -7.35 -1.47
N ASP A 159 -18.80 -7.97 -0.33
CA ASP A 159 -20.00 -7.69 0.43
C ASP A 159 -19.92 -6.35 1.16
N LEU A 160 -18.77 -6.03 1.73
CA LEU A 160 -18.49 -4.74 2.35
C LEU A 160 -16.99 -4.43 2.37
N VAL A 161 -16.67 -3.15 2.52
CA VAL A 161 -15.30 -2.62 2.56
C VAL A 161 -15.07 -1.89 3.87
N SER A 162 -13.94 -2.18 4.52
CA SER A 162 -13.44 -1.45 5.67
C SER A 162 -12.45 -0.38 5.23
N LEU A 163 -12.75 0.89 5.47
CA LEU A 163 -11.98 2.05 5.06
C LEU A 163 -11.16 2.61 6.22
N GLY A 164 -9.87 2.75 5.99
CA GLY A 164 -8.92 3.29 6.98
C GLY A 164 -8.21 2.23 7.78
N GLU A 165 -8.05 2.48 9.08
CA GLU A 165 -7.33 1.60 10.00
C GLU A 165 -8.29 0.58 10.61
N GLY A 166 -7.89 -0.68 10.56
CA GLY A 166 -8.79 -1.80 10.78
C GLY A 166 -8.90 -2.27 12.22
N GLU A 167 -8.03 -1.82 13.14
CA GLU A 167 -7.89 -2.41 14.46
C GLU A 167 -9.22 -2.42 15.25
N ASP A 168 -9.86 -1.26 15.37
CA ASP A 168 -11.12 -1.13 16.13
C ASP A 168 -12.31 -1.63 15.32
N VAL A 169 -12.44 -1.20 14.05
CA VAL A 169 -13.62 -1.50 13.24
C VAL A 169 -13.73 -2.99 12.90
N THR A 170 -12.60 -3.71 12.79
CA THR A 170 -12.61 -5.16 12.57
C THR A 170 -13.22 -5.88 13.79
N VAL A 171 -12.89 -5.46 15.01
CA VAL A 171 -13.49 -6.01 16.23
C VAL A 171 -15.00 -5.74 16.26
N GLU A 172 -15.40 -4.50 16.03
CA GLU A 172 -16.83 -4.10 15.98
C GLU A 172 -17.61 -4.91 14.93
N LEU A 173 -17.02 -5.11 13.74
CA LEU A 173 -17.64 -5.87 12.65
C LEU A 173 -17.77 -7.36 12.97
N ILE A 174 -16.75 -7.98 13.57
CA ILE A 174 -16.77 -9.38 13.99
C ILE A 174 -17.87 -9.58 15.04
N GLU A 175 -17.96 -8.71 16.04
CA GLU A 175 -19.00 -8.81 17.07
C GLU A 175 -20.41 -8.61 16.49
N LEU A 176 -20.59 -7.68 15.55
CA LEU A 176 -21.86 -7.51 14.84
C LEU A 176 -22.23 -8.77 14.05
N HIS A 177 -21.26 -9.38 13.36
CA HIS A 177 -21.46 -10.61 12.59
C HIS A 177 -21.80 -11.80 13.51
N ARG A 178 -21.12 -11.94 14.66
CA ARG A 178 -21.43 -12.96 15.68
C ARG A 178 -22.86 -12.79 16.20
N ARG A 179 -23.26 -11.55 16.51
CA ARG A 179 -24.61 -11.22 16.93
C ARG A 179 -25.64 -11.57 15.86
N ALA A 180 -25.42 -11.18 14.62
CA ALA A 180 -26.32 -11.46 13.50
C ALA A 180 -26.55 -12.97 13.31
N ARG A 181 -25.48 -13.78 13.41
CA ARG A 181 -25.59 -15.25 13.33
C ARG A 181 -26.41 -15.83 14.50
N ARG A 182 -26.16 -15.38 15.73
CA ARG A 182 -26.89 -15.84 16.91
C ARG A 182 -28.39 -15.49 16.87
N GLU A 183 -28.71 -14.32 16.35
CA GLU A 183 -30.07 -13.80 16.26
C GLU A 183 -30.77 -14.18 14.95
N GLY A 184 -30.09 -14.87 14.04
CA GLY A 184 -30.69 -15.36 12.80
C GLY A 184 -31.02 -14.24 11.79
N TRP A 185 -30.21 -13.18 11.73
CA TRP A 185 -30.44 -12.07 10.80
C TRP A 185 -30.26 -12.52 9.35
N SER A 186 -31.03 -11.89 8.47
CA SER A 186 -30.74 -12.01 7.03
C SER A 186 -29.46 -11.22 6.65
N LYS A 187 -28.83 -11.61 5.55
CA LYS A 187 -27.67 -10.86 5.02
C LYS A 187 -28.00 -9.40 4.73
N PRO A 188 -29.15 -9.03 4.11
CA PRO A 188 -29.53 -7.62 3.94
C PRO A 188 -29.67 -6.86 5.26
N ASP A 189 -30.22 -7.48 6.32
CA ASP A 189 -30.33 -6.84 7.64
C ASP A 189 -28.96 -6.58 8.24
N PHE A 190 -28.08 -7.56 8.16
CA PHE A 190 -26.69 -7.41 8.60
C PHE A 190 -25.96 -6.29 7.84
N LEU A 191 -26.06 -6.26 6.50
CA LEU A 191 -25.38 -5.24 5.67
C LEU A 191 -25.89 -3.83 5.99
N ARG A 192 -27.21 -3.65 6.24
CA ARG A 192 -27.75 -2.36 6.69
C ARG A 192 -27.18 -1.93 8.04
N ALA A 193 -27.06 -2.87 8.98
CA ALA A 193 -26.48 -2.58 10.29
C ALA A 193 -24.97 -2.30 10.19
N ALA A 194 -24.24 -3.06 9.39
CA ALA A 194 -22.80 -2.86 9.16
C ALA A 194 -22.51 -1.49 8.51
N ALA A 195 -23.36 -1.02 7.60
CA ALA A 195 -23.22 0.30 6.98
C ALA A 195 -23.34 1.48 7.98
N GLN A 196 -23.84 1.24 9.21
CA GLN A 196 -23.86 2.25 10.27
C GLN A 196 -22.56 2.32 11.07
N LEU A 197 -21.68 1.33 10.95
CA LEU A 197 -20.35 1.39 11.57
C LEU A 197 -19.47 2.40 10.82
N PRO A 198 -18.82 3.34 11.53
CA PRO A 198 -17.91 4.29 10.90
C PRO A 198 -16.80 3.57 10.15
N GLY A 199 -16.58 3.96 8.89
CA GLY A 199 -15.56 3.36 8.03
C GLY A 199 -16.03 2.15 7.21
N ILE A 200 -17.28 1.71 7.36
CA ILE A 200 -17.80 0.58 6.56
C ILE A 200 -18.59 1.09 5.36
N TYR A 201 -18.12 0.74 4.17
CA TYR A 201 -18.78 0.95 2.89
C TYR A 201 -19.39 -0.36 2.39
N VAL A 202 -20.68 -0.36 2.09
CA VAL A 202 -21.42 -1.52 1.56
C VAL A 202 -21.85 -1.22 0.13
N PRO A 203 -21.13 -1.70 -0.91
CA PRO A 203 -21.37 -1.31 -2.30
C PRO A 203 -22.79 -1.55 -2.79
N SER A 204 -23.44 -2.61 -2.33
CA SER A 204 -24.83 -2.97 -2.71
C SER A 204 -25.89 -1.99 -2.20
N LEU A 205 -25.55 -1.10 -1.27
CA LEU A 205 -26.44 -0.06 -0.76
C LEU A 205 -26.33 1.29 -1.50
N TYR A 206 -25.66 1.32 -2.64
CA TYR A 206 -25.52 2.53 -3.46
C TYR A 206 -25.88 2.26 -4.92
N ASP A 207 -26.83 3.04 -5.44
CA ASP A 207 -27.16 3.07 -6.87
C ASP A 207 -26.25 4.07 -7.57
N VAL A 208 -25.57 3.63 -8.63
CA VAL A 208 -24.70 4.46 -9.46
C VAL A 208 -25.30 4.56 -10.86
N THR A 209 -25.47 5.78 -11.35
CA THR A 209 -25.92 6.04 -12.72
C THR A 209 -24.87 6.82 -13.49
N TYR A 210 -24.97 6.79 -14.82
CA TYR A 210 -23.98 7.40 -15.72
C TYR A 210 -24.66 8.31 -16.72
N HIS A 211 -23.98 9.37 -17.12
CA HIS A 211 -24.32 10.19 -18.28
C HIS A 211 -24.03 9.47 -19.60
N GLU A 212 -24.53 10.00 -20.71
CA GLU A 212 -24.27 9.44 -22.04
C GLU A 212 -22.77 9.43 -22.42
N ASP A 213 -22.00 10.39 -21.89
CA ASP A 213 -20.53 10.46 -22.07
C ASP A 213 -19.74 9.48 -21.19
N GLY A 214 -20.42 8.69 -20.37
CA GLY A 214 -19.82 7.70 -19.49
C GLY A 214 -19.36 8.25 -18.13
N THR A 215 -19.49 9.56 -17.86
CA THR A 215 -19.18 10.10 -16.53
C THR A 215 -20.26 9.72 -15.51
N VAL A 216 -19.91 9.67 -14.22
CA VAL A 216 -20.87 9.34 -13.16
C VAL A 216 -21.90 10.45 -13.02
N ALA A 217 -23.18 10.11 -13.18
CA ALA A 217 -24.30 11.06 -13.06
C ALA A 217 -24.80 11.19 -11.62
N SER A 218 -24.92 10.06 -10.90
CA SER A 218 -25.32 10.06 -9.50
C SER A 218 -24.77 8.85 -8.74
N ILE A 219 -24.57 9.04 -7.43
CA ILE A 219 -24.31 7.97 -6.45
C ILE A 219 -25.33 8.16 -5.35
N THR A 220 -26.34 7.29 -5.28
CA THR A 220 -27.49 7.44 -4.38
C THR A 220 -27.50 6.35 -3.33
N PRO A 221 -27.31 6.68 -2.03
CA PRO A 221 -27.42 5.70 -0.97
C PRO A 221 -28.84 5.20 -0.80
N ARG A 222 -29.00 3.91 -0.45
CA ARG A 222 -30.28 3.26 -0.15
C ARG A 222 -30.32 2.74 1.28
N ASP A 223 -31.49 2.40 1.74
CA ASP A 223 -31.75 1.70 3.00
C ASP A 223 -31.05 2.31 4.23
N GLY A 224 -30.92 3.65 4.26
CA GLY A 224 -30.29 4.38 5.35
C GLY A 224 -28.76 4.37 5.34
N ALA A 225 -28.12 3.92 4.27
CA ALA A 225 -26.68 4.04 4.13
C ALA A 225 -26.21 5.51 4.14
N PRO A 226 -25.05 5.85 4.72
CA PRO A 226 -24.56 7.23 4.76
C PRO A 226 -24.21 7.72 3.36
N ALA A 227 -24.52 9.00 3.06
CA ALA A 227 -24.14 9.59 1.76
C ALA A 227 -22.63 9.62 1.53
N VAL A 228 -21.86 9.73 2.61
CA VAL A 228 -20.37 9.70 2.60
C VAL A 228 -19.90 8.81 3.73
N VAL A 229 -19.06 7.85 3.41
CA VAL A 229 -18.37 6.98 4.35
C VAL A 229 -17.00 7.56 4.64
N THR A 230 -16.79 8.02 5.88
CA THR A 230 -15.49 8.54 6.31
C THR A 230 -14.65 7.41 6.89
N LYS A 231 -13.39 7.35 6.52
CA LYS A 231 -12.45 6.35 7.02
C LYS A 231 -12.39 6.29 8.55
N ARG A 232 -12.09 5.12 9.10
CA ARG A 232 -11.75 4.93 10.50
C ARG A 232 -10.27 5.20 10.75
N ILE A 233 -9.92 5.68 11.96
CA ILE A 233 -8.54 5.83 12.41
C ILE A 233 -8.40 5.32 13.84
N VAL A 234 -7.20 4.87 14.20
CA VAL A 234 -6.77 4.69 15.59
C VAL A 234 -6.38 6.07 16.14
N HIS A 235 -6.99 6.49 17.23
CA HIS A 235 -6.75 7.83 17.82
C HIS A 235 -5.45 7.87 18.62
N ASP A 236 -5.17 6.85 19.41
CA ASP A 236 -4.03 6.75 20.32
C ASP A 236 -3.13 5.59 19.90
N MET A 237 -1.96 5.92 19.33
CA MET A 237 -1.02 4.93 18.84
C MET A 237 -0.37 4.10 19.95
N ASP A 238 -0.31 4.63 21.17
CA ASP A 238 0.25 3.90 22.29
C ASP A 238 -0.69 2.80 22.81
N LYS A 239 -1.99 2.95 22.56
CA LYS A 239 -3.00 1.93 22.86
C LYS A 239 -3.27 0.98 21.71
N SER A 240 -2.76 1.29 20.51
CA SER A 240 -2.96 0.42 19.36
C SER A 240 -2.15 -0.87 19.49
N TYR A 241 -2.73 -1.96 19.01
CA TYR A 241 -2.05 -3.26 18.98
C TYR A 241 -0.72 -3.17 18.23
N PHE A 242 0.30 -3.84 18.77
CA PHE A 242 1.56 -4.07 18.08
C PHE A 242 1.98 -5.54 18.22
N PRO A 243 2.34 -6.22 17.12
CA PRO A 243 2.63 -7.66 17.13
C PRO A 243 4.07 -7.94 17.64
N VAL A 244 4.29 -7.81 18.95
CA VAL A 244 5.58 -8.13 19.58
C VAL A 244 6.00 -9.57 19.26
N LYS A 245 5.07 -10.52 19.43
CA LYS A 245 5.24 -11.92 19.04
C LYS A 245 4.84 -12.13 17.58
N THR A 246 5.57 -11.48 16.67
CA THR A 246 5.27 -11.63 15.25
C THR A 246 5.62 -13.04 14.75
N ILE A 247 4.87 -13.54 13.78
CA ILE A 247 5.18 -14.81 13.13
C ILE A 247 6.53 -14.70 12.42
N VAL A 248 7.40 -15.69 12.67
CA VAL A 248 8.70 -15.82 12.01
C VAL A 248 8.54 -16.79 10.84
N PRO A 249 8.68 -16.32 9.59
CA PRO A 249 8.50 -17.15 8.41
C PRO A 249 9.48 -18.32 8.34
N SER A 250 9.03 -19.45 7.78
CA SER A 250 9.87 -20.63 7.53
C SER A 250 10.66 -20.55 6.23
N THR A 251 10.45 -19.50 5.43
CA THR A 251 11.16 -19.23 4.18
C THR A 251 11.48 -17.74 4.08
N GLU A 252 12.48 -17.40 3.27
CA GLU A 252 12.90 -16.02 3.04
C GLU A 252 11.73 -15.16 2.52
N ILE A 253 11.52 -14.00 3.11
CA ILE A 253 10.52 -13.00 2.73
C ILE A 253 11.18 -11.65 2.41
N VAL A 254 10.43 -10.69 1.86
CA VAL A 254 10.97 -9.36 1.47
C VAL A 254 11.40 -8.54 2.68
N GLN A 255 10.62 -8.57 3.76
CA GLN A 255 10.89 -7.83 5.01
C GLN A 255 11.11 -8.82 6.17
N ASP A 256 12.22 -9.57 6.10
CA ASP A 256 12.58 -10.60 7.09
C ASP A 256 13.29 -9.99 8.30
N ARG A 257 12.54 -9.18 9.05
CA ARG A 257 13.03 -8.36 10.17
C ARG A 257 11.90 -7.87 11.07
N VAL A 258 12.24 -7.32 12.23
CA VAL A 258 11.28 -6.54 13.02
C VAL A 258 10.99 -5.23 12.30
N THR A 259 9.72 -4.94 12.07
CA THR A 259 9.26 -3.66 11.53
C THR A 259 8.56 -2.89 12.64
N LEU A 260 9.24 -1.89 13.19
CA LEU A 260 8.73 -1.05 14.28
C LEU A 260 8.06 0.20 13.69
N GLU A 261 6.73 0.29 13.83
CA GLU A 261 5.96 1.44 13.37
C GLU A 261 6.04 2.58 14.40
N LEU A 262 6.70 3.69 14.02
CA LEU A 262 6.91 4.85 14.88
C LEU A 262 5.69 5.78 14.93
N PHE A 263 5.05 6.00 13.78
CA PHE A 263 3.88 6.85 13.65
C PHE A 263 3.12 6.55 12.35
N ARG A 264 1.88 6.97 12.28
CA ARG A 264 1.03 6.95 11.10
C ARG A 264 0.75 8.34 10.59
N GLY A 265 0.53 8.45 9.28
CA GLY A 265 0.32 9.72 8.61
C GLY A 265 1.63 10.35 8.12
N CYS A 266 1.50 11.53 7.52
CA CYS A 266 2.64 12.30 7.02
C CYS A 266 2.33 13.79 7.15
N ILE A 267 3.29 14.55 7.72
CA ILE A 267 3.18 16.02 7.84
C ILE A 267 3.34 16.74 6.51
N ARG A 268 3.95 16.05 5.52
CA ARG A 268 4.26 16.62 4.22
C ARG A 268 3.03 16.71 3.34
N GLY A 269 3.07 17.59 2.36
CA GLY A 269 1.94 17.85 1.47
C GLY A 269 2.24 17.50 0.01
N CYS A 270 3.02 16.46 -0.26
CA CYS A 270 3.30 16.04 -1.64
C CYS A 270 2.01 15.76 -2.40
N ARG A 271 1.72 16.52 -3.46
CA ARG A 271 0.41 16.58 -4.14
C ARG A 271 0.02 15.31 -4.87
N PHE A 272 0.99 14.48 -5.22
CA PHE A 272 0.81 13.19 -5.89
C PHE A 272 0.59 12.02 -4.93
N CYS A 273 1.01 12.15 -3.67
CA CYS A 273 1.18 11.01 -2.77
C CYS A 273 -0.13 10.62 -2.07
N GLN A 274 -0.77 9.53 -2.50
CA GLN A 274 -2.00 9.03 -1.89
C GLN A 274 -1.82 8.72 -0.40
N ALA A 275 -0.73 8.04 -0.02
CA ALA A 275 -0.43 7.73 1.37
C ALA A 275 -0.34 8.99 2.25
N GLY A 276 0.22 10.10 1.72
CA GLY A 276 0.28 11.39 2.41
C GLY A 276 -1.07 12.00 2.73
N TYR A 277 -2.15 11.57 2.10
CA TYR A 277 -3.52 12.02 2.35
C TYR A 277 -4.36 11.00 3.11
N VAL A 278 -4.33 9.74 2.67
CA VAL A 278 -5.20 8.72 3.26
C VAL A 278 -4.81 8.28 4.66
N TYR A 279 -3.55 8.50 5.07
CA TYR A 279 -3.10 8.20 6.43
C TYR A 279 -3.11 9.41 7.38
N ARG A 280 -3.53 10.61 6.93
CA ARG A 280 -3.72 11.78 7.83
C ARG A 280 -4.82 11.53 8.85
N PRO A 281 -4.73 12.15 10.05
CA PRO A 281 -3.67 13.00 10.59
C PRO A 281 -2.42 12.20 11.02
N VAL A 282 -1.34 12.90 11.38
CA VAL A 282 -0.17 12.27 12.00
C VAL A 282 -0.51 11.92 13.45
N ARG A 283 -0.11 10.72 13.88
CA ARG A 283 -0.23 10.23 15.26
C ARG A 283 1.02 9.44 15.60
N ASN A 284 1.72 9.89 16.63
CA ASN A 284 2.99 9.32 17.05
C ASN A 284 2.77 8.23 18.10
N ARG A 285 3.62 7.23 18.10
CA ARG A 285 3.83 6.32 19.22
C ARG A 285 4.90 6.91 20.11
N SER A 286 4.79 6.74 21.42
CA SER A 286 5.78 7.25 22.37
C SER A 286 7.12 6.55 22.19
N ARG A 287 8.22 7.30 22.47
CA ARG A 287 9.59 6.79 22.38
C ARG A 287 9.80 5.55 23.25
N ASP A 288 9.37 5.63 24.50
CA ASP A 288 9.58 4.57 25.50
C ASP A 288 8.89 3.27 25.09
N LEU A 289 7.68 3.37 24.51
CA LEU A 289 6.96 2.21 24.00
C LEU A 289 7.62 1.64 22.73
N CYS A 290 8.14 2.50 21.85
CA CYS A 290 8.92 2.07 20.70
C CYS A 290 10.18 1.29 21.13
N ALA A 291 10.89 1.79 22.16
CA ALA A 291 12.07 1.10 22.70
C ALA A 291 11.70 -0.26 23.30
N ASP A 292 10.64 -0.33 24.14
CA ASP A 292 10.13 -1.58 24.70
C ASP A 292 9.75 -2.60 23.61
N TYR A 293 8.99 -2.18 22.60
CA TYR A 293 8.60 -3.06 21.49
C TYR A 293 9.80 -3.57 20.69
N CYS A 294 10.82 -2.73 20.46
CA CYS A 294 12.04 -3.13 19.78
C CYS A 294 12.73 -4.27 20.53
N VAL A 295 12.99 -4.08 21.82
CA VAL A 295 13.68 -5.07 22.68
C VAL A 295 12.88 -6.38 22.74
N ARG A 296 11.60 -6.29 23.08
CA ARG A 296 10.75 -7.48 23.24
C ARG A 296 10.57 -8.25 21.94
N SER A 297 10.42 -7.56 20.80
CA SER A 297 10.28 -8.23 19.51
C SER A 297 11.55 -8.96 19.11
N CYS A 298 12.74 -8.37 19.34
CA CYS A 298 14.01 -9.04 19.09
C CYS A 298 14.22 -10.24 20.02
N ASP A 299 13.86 -10.12 21.30
CA ASP A 299 13.98 -11.21 22.28
C ASP A 299 13.04 -12.39 21.94
N ASP A 300 11.83 -12.10 21.48
CA ASP A 300 10.83 -13.12 21.13
C ASP A 300 11.11 -13.82 19.79
N THR A 301 11.59 -13.07 18.79
CA THR A 301 11.75 -13.59 17.42
C THR A 301 13.17 -14.01 17.08
N GLY A 302 14.17 -13.49 17.79
CA GLY A 302 15.58 -13.70 17.48
C GLY A 302 16.09 -12.87 16.28
N TYR A 303 15.29 -11.94 15.74
CA TYR A 303 15.74 -11.07 14.66
C TYR A 303 16.89 -10.15 15.09
N GLN A 304 17.85 -9.98 14.19
CA GLN A 304 19.01 -9.10 14.35
C GLN A 304 18.95 -7.84 13.48
N GLU A 305 17.82 -7.59 12.84
CA GLU A 305 17.56 -6.37 12.09
C GLU A 305 16.21 -5.78 12.49
N VAL A 306 16.20 -4.46 12.76
CA VAL A 306 14.99 -3.69 13.07
C VAL A 306 14.89 -2.54 12.10
N THR A 307 13.75 -2.44 11.43
CA THR A 307 13.41 -1.28 10.60
C THR A 307 12.51 -0.34 11.39
N LEU A 308 12.96 0.91 11.57
CA LEU A 308 12.13 1.99 12.09
C LEU A 308 11.24 2.53 10.96
N SER A 309 9.97 2.18 10.98
CA SER A 309 9.06 2.37 9.85
C SER A 309 8.08 3.51 10.05
N SER A 310 7.93 4.34 9.03
CA SER A 310 6.87 5.34 8.86
C SER A 310 6.88 5.86 7.43
N LEU A 311 5.95 6.76 7.08
CA LEU A 311 5.95 7.43 5.77
C LEU A 311 7.09 8.47 5.63
N SER A 312 7.68 8.93 6.74
CA SER A 312 8.77 9.93 6.74
C SER A 312 9.53 9.85 8.06
N THR A 313 10.36 8.83 8.21
CA THR A 313 10.98 8.45 9.50
C THR A 313 11.82 9.58 10.11
N SER A 314 12.49 10.37 9.28
CA SER A 314 13.24 11.55 9.74
C SER A 314 12.36 12.67 10.32
N ASP A 315 11.04 12.59 10.19
CA ASP A 315 10.09 13.55 10.79
C ASP A 315 9.54 13.10 12.16
N TYR A 316 9.97 11.94 12.66
CA TYR A 316 9.63 11.50 14.02
C TYR A 316 10.38 12.35 15.05
N PRO A 317 9.68 13.12 15.94
CA PRO A 317 10.35 14.10 16.78
C PRO A 317 11.43 13.52 17.70
N PRO A 318 11.21 12.40 18.45
CA PRO A 318 12.23 11.85 19.33
C PRO A 318 13.11 10.78 18.64
N LEU A 319 13.35 10.86 17.31
CA LEU A 319 14.11 9.84 16.59
C LEU A 319 15.53 9.66 17.13
N THR A 320 16.23 10.77 17.37
CA THR A 320 17.60 10.74 17.89
C THR A 320 17.64 10.11 19.28
N ASP A 321 16.76 10.55 20.18
CA ASP A 321 16.66 10.01 21.54
C ASP A 321 16.31 8.52 21.55
N LEU A 322 15.44 8.06 20.64
CA LEU A 322 15.12 6.65 20.47
C LEU A 322 16.36 5.85 20.03
N CYS A 323 17.12 6.37 19.06
CA CYS A 323 18.34 5.70 18.59
C CYS A 323 19.38 5.60 19.73
N ASP A 324 19.53 6.66 20.54
CA ASP A 324 20.45 6.69 21.70
C ASP A 324 20.05 5.66 22.76
N GLU A 325 18.76 5.54 23.04
CA GLU A 325 18.22 4.59 24.00
C GLU A 325 18.42 3.13 23.54
N LEU A 326 18.29 2.87 22.24
CA LEU A 326 18.44 1.53 21.65
C LEU A 326 19.91 1.15 21.40
N GLU A 327 20.86 2.10 21.33
CA GLU A 327 22.25 1.83 20.99
C GLU A 327 22.90 0.76 21.91
N PRO A 328 22.80 0.83 23.27
CA PRO A 328 23.39 -0.19 24.15
C PRO A 328 22.83 -1.58 23.92
N PHE A 329 21.52 -1.70 23.67
CA PHE A 329 20.87 -2.99 23.35
C PHE A 329 21.36 -3.53 22.00
N CYS A 330 21.39 -2.67 20.99
CA CYS A 330 21.80 -3.04 19.63
C CYS A 330 23.27 -3.51 19.61
N ASP A 331 24.16 -2.81 20.31
CA ASP A 331 25.58 -3.18 20.40
C ASP A 331 25.77 -4.51 21.15
N ALA A 332 25.06 -4.73 22.26
CA ALA A 332 25.17 -5.96 23.07
C ALA A 332 24.61 -7.19 22.35
N ARG A 333 23.57 -7.04 21.54
CA ARG A 333 22.87 -8.14 20.85
C ARG A 333 23.22 -8.24 19.36
N HIS A 334 24.09 -7.36 18.84
CA HIS A 334 24.43 -7.26 17.41
C HIS A 334 23.20 -7.04 16.51
N VAL A 335 22.24 -6.24 17.00
CA VAL A 335 21.05 -5.83 16.26
C VAL A 335 21.38 -4.60 15.42
N SER A 336 21.01 -4.61 14.15
CA SER A 336 21.16 -3.44 13.25
C SER A 336 19.85 -2.67 13.12
N LEU A 337 19.93 -1.33 13.21
CA LEU A 337 18.80 -0.43 12.93
C LEU A 337 18.83 0.03 11.48
N SER A 338 17.67 0.02 10.83
CA SER A 338 17.47 0.49 9.45
C SER A 338 16.41 1.58 9.39
N LEU A 339 16.68 2.64 8.62
CA LEU A 339 15.80 3.79 8.40
C LEU A 339 15.49 3.92 6.89
N PRO A 340 14.46 3.23 6.37
CA PRO A 340 14.21 3.18 4.94
C PRO A 340 13.67 4.48 4.34
N SER A 341 12.98 5.31 5.13
CA SER A 341 12.25 6.50 4.66
C SER A 341 12.94 7.80 5.08
N LEU A 342 14.25 7.92 4.82
CA LEU A 342 15.00 9.14 5.05
C LEU A 342 14.75 10.17 3.94
N ARG A 343 14.46 11.40 4.35
CA ARG A 343 14.34 12.54 3.44
C ARG A 343 15.68 13.25 3.29
N ALA A 344 15.94 13.78 2.10
CA ALA A 344 17.18 14.51 1.82
C ALA A 344 17.30 15.84 2.59
N ASP A 345 16.18 16.46 2.96
CA ASP A 345 16.14 17.73 3.70
C ASP A 345 16.32 17.57 5.23
N ASN A 346 16.34 16.33 5.74
CA ASN A 346 16.45 16.07 7.19
C ASN A 346 17.48 14.97 7.51
N PHE A 347 18.62 15.00 6.81
CA PHE A 347 19.67 14.01 6.90
C PHE A 347 20.82 14.51 7.78
N SER A 348 21.07 13.87 8.93
CA SER A 348 22.16 14.26 9.83
C SER A 348 23.32 13.27 9.79
N MET A 349 24.58 13.81 9.87
CA MET A 349 25.79 12.99 10.00
C MET A 349 25.80 12.14 11.26
N GLU A 350 25.29 12.70 12.34
CA GLU A 350 25.24 12.04 13.65
C GLU A 350 24.37 10.79 13.59
N LEU A 351 23.16 10.91 13.03
CA LEU A 351 22.27 9.78 12.79
C LEU A 351 22.91 8.72 11.88
N MET A 352 23.61 9.17 10.83
CA MET A 352 24.31 8.27 9.89
C MET A 352 25.47 7.52 10.52
N GLN A 353 26.25 8.15 11.38
CA GLN A 353 27.38 7.51 12.05
C GLN A 353 26.90 6.41 13.00
N ARG A 354 25.76 6.62 13.67
CA ARG A 354 25.12 5.64 14.55
C ARG A 354 24.60 4.43 13.76
N LEU A 355 23.93 4.67 12.64
CA LEU A 355 23.44 3.62 11.75
C LEU A 355 24.56 2.89 10.99
N ALA A 356 25.71 3.54 10.75
CA ALA A 356 26.82 3.02 9.97
C ALA A 356 27.69 1.97 10.70
N LYS A 357 27.41 1.64 11.96
CA LYS A 357 28.07 0.53 12.67
C LYS A 357 27.78 -0.83 12.02
N GLY A 358 26.69 -0.94 11.25
CA GLY A 358 26.34 -2.12 10.47
C GLY A 358 26.91 -2.12 9.04
N ARG A 359 26.40 -3.02 8.19
CA ARG A 359 26.79 -3.14 6.78
C ARG A 359 26.35 -1.90 6.01
N LYS A 360 27.30 -1.14 5.43
CA LYS A 360 27.00 0.04 4.60
C LYS A 360 26.30 -0.40 3.31
N THR A 361 24.98 -0.28 3.28
CA THR A 361 24.15 -0.43 2.08
C THR A 361 24.10 0.90 1.32
N GLY A 362 23.65 0.89 0.05
CA GLY A 362 23.44 2.12 -0.72
C GLY A 362 22.35 3.00 -0.10
N LEU A 363 22.47 4.30 -0.32
CA LEU A 363 21.44 5.26 0.09
C LEU A 363 20.41 5.45 -1.02
N THR A 364 19.18 5.72 -0.61
CA THR A 364 18.07 5.99 -1.53
C THR A 364 17.47 7.35 -1.19
N PHE A 365 17.38 8.21 -2.21
CA PHE A 365 16.69 9.49 -2.12
C PHE A 365 15.64 9.60 -3.22
N ALA A 366 14.56 10.29 -2.93
CA ALA A 366 13.45 10.51 -3.84
C ALA A 366 13.21 12.01 -4.08
N PRO A 367 14.00 12.67 -4.95
CA PRO A 367 13.75 14.06 -5.35
C PRO A 367 12.45 14.19 -6.15
N GLU A 368 12.00 13.14 -6.80
CA GLU A 368 10.79 12.96 -7.62
C GLU A 368 10.78 13.73 -8.94
N ALA A 369 11.45 14.89 -9.03
CA ALA A 369 11.49 15.74 -10.22
C ALA A 369 12.88 16.32 -10.48
N GLY A 370 13.22 16.56 -11.77
CA GLY A 370 14.54 17.00 -12.21
C GLY A 370 14.83 18.47 -11.88
N THR A 371 13.82 19.34 -11.89
CA THR A 371 13.99 20.78 -11.65
C THR A 371 13.33 21.24 -10.34
N GLN A 372 13.80 22.39 -9.81
CA GLN A 372 13.16 22.98 -8.62
C GLN A 372 11.72 23.38 -8.92
N ARG A 373 11.47 23.99 -10.09
CA ARG A 373 10.12 24.34 -10.52
C ARG A 373 9.15 23.15 -10.40
N LEU A 374 9.53 22.00 -10.92
CA LEU A 374 8.65 20.83 -10.91
C LEU A 374 8.55 20.21 -9.50
N ARG A 375 9.62 20.28 -8.67
CA ARG A 375 9.54 19.92 -7.25
C ARG A 375 8.55 20.80 -6.49
N ASP A 376 8.47 22.09 -6.82
CA ASP A 376 7.51 23.03 -6.22
C ASP A 376 6.08 22.74 -6.71
N VAL A 377 5.88 22.38 -7.99
CA VAL A 377 4.58 21.93 -8.53
C VAL A 377 4.05 20.74 -7.74
N ILE A 378 4.87 19.74 -7.46
CA ILE A 378 4.46 18.54 -6.72
C ILE A 378 4.53 18.73 -5.19
N ASN A 379 4.89 19.89 -4.72
CA ASN A 379 5.08 20.23 -3.29
C ASN A 379 6.02 19.25 -2.55
N LYS A 380 7.14 18.90 -3.18
CA LYS A 380 8.10 17.96 -2.57
C LYS A 380 8.87 18.61 -1.41
N ASN A 381 9.03 19.93 -1.42
CA ASN A 381 9.75 20.71 -0.39
C ASN A 381 11.16 20.17 -0.08
N VAL A 382 11.89 19.78 -1.12
CA VAL A 382 13.30 19.38 -1.09
C VAL A 382 14.02 20.18 -2.16
N THR A 383 15.09 20.88 -1.77
CA THR A 383 15.93 21.60 -2.72
C THR A 383 17.04 20.70 -3.27
N LEU A 384 17.64 21.12 -4.38
CA LEU A 384 18.81 20.43 -4.91
C LEU A 384 19.99 20.52 -3.93
N ASP A 385 20.13 21.63 -3.22
CA ASP A 385 21.20 21.84 -2.24
C ASP A 385 21.04 20.90 -1.03
N ASP A 386 19.82 20.65 -0.56
CA ASP A 386 19.54 19.64 0.48
C ASP A 386 19.98 18.25 0.03
N LEU A 387 19.63 17.87 -1.20
CA LEU A 387 20.03 16.59 -1.78
C LEU A 387 21.55 16.46 -1.88
N LEU A 388 22.21 17.50 -2.39
CA LEU A 388 23.66 17.50 -2.56
C LEU A 388 24.40 17.51 -1.22
N LEU A 389 23.88 18.24 -0.21
CA LEU A 389 24.43 18.23 1.14
C LEU A 389 24.36 16.82 1.73
N SER A 390 23.20 16.16 1.63
CA SER A 390 23.00 14.79 2.10
C SER A 390 23.93 13.80 1.38
N CYS A 391 24.09 13.94 0.06
CA CYS A 391 25.01 13.12 -0.71
C CYS A 391 26.48 13.34 -0.29
N ARG A 392 26.94 14.61 -0.12
CA ARG A 392 28.31 14.91 0.34
C ARG A 392 28.58 14.30 1.70
N THR A 393 27.63 14.46 2.62
CA THR A 393 27.65 13.90 3.97
C THR A 393 27.83 12.37 3.92
N ALA A 394 27.03 11.70 3.12
CA ALA A 394 27.10 10.25 2.95
C ALA A 394 28.43 9.79 2.32
N PHE A 395 28.93 10.49 1.31
CA PHE A 395 30.19 10.16 0.63
C PHE A 395 31.40 10.39 1.53
N ALA A 396 31.37 11.44 2.36
CA ALA A 396 32.36 11.66 3.41
C ALA A 396 32.31 10.54 4.48
N GLY A 397 31.14 9.97 4.74
CA GLY A 397 30.95 8.78 5.58
C GLY A 397 31.34 7.45 4.92
N GLY A 398 31.83 7.47 3.67
CA GLY A 398 32.34 6.29 2.95
C GLY A 398 31.29 5.50 2.15
N TYR A 399 30.10 6.04 1.93
CA TYR A 399 29.13 5.48 0.99
C TYR A 399 29.60 5.70 -0.45
N SER A 400 29.35 4.71 -1.32
CA SER A 400 29.75 4.75 -2.73
C SER A 400 28.62 4.32 -3.69
N ALA A 401 27.41 4.20 -3.19
CA ALA A 401 26.23 3.91 -4.00
C ALA A 401 25.06 4.79 -3.57
N VAL A 402 24.39 5.40 -4.56
CA VAL A 402 23.19 6.22 -4.36
C VAL A 402 22.15 5.82 -5.40
N LYS A 403 20.90 5.63 -4.95
CA LYS A 403 19.73 5.45 -5.81
C LYS A 403 18.83 6.68 -5.72
N LEU A 404 18.45 7.20 -6.88
CA LEU A 404 17.62 8.39 -7.01
C LEU A 404 16.31 8.00 -7.70
N TYR A 405 15.17 8.29 -7.06
CA TYR A 405 13.85 8.06 -7.63
C TYR A 405 13.24 9.34 -8.19
N PHE A 406 12.64 9.21 -9.38
CA PHE A 406 11.92 10.28 -10.07
C PHE A 406 10.63 9.74 -10.66
N MET A 407 9.72 10.64 -11.02
CA MET A 407 8.54 10.36 -11.82
C MET A 407 8.60 11.09 -13.15
N LEU A 408 8.06 10.47 -14.19
CA LEU A 408 7.81 11.08 -15.49
C LEU A 408 6.30 11.21 -15.73
N GLY A 409 5.88 12.25 -16.42
CA GLY A 409 4.46 12.50 -16.70
C GLY A 409 3.74 13.31 -15.62
N LEU A 410 4.47 14.01 -14.77
CA LEU A 410 3.90 14.90 -13.75
C LEU A 410 3.14 16.08 -14.40
N PRO A 411 2.08 16.60 -13.75
CA PRO A 411 1.41 17.79 -14.23
C PRO A 411 2.38 18.94 -14.50
N THR A 412 2.24 19.62 -15.64
CA THR A 412 3.10 20.72 -16.13
C THR A 412 4.54 20.36 -16.47
N GLU A 413 4.92 19.07 -16.48
CA GLU A 413 6.27 18.63 -16.82
C GLU A 413 6.64 18.96 -18.26
N THR A 414 7.85 19.48 -18.46
CA THR A 414 8.44 19.82 -19.77
C THR A 414 9.68 18.97 -20.04
N ASP A 415 10.18 18.96 -21.27
CA ASP A 415 11.43 18.27 -21.63
C ASP A 415 12.63 18.79 -20.83
N GLU A 416 12.63 20.08 -20.47
CA GLU A 416 13.66 20.66 -19.59
C GLU A 416 13.65 20.02 -18.20
N ASP A 417 12.46 19.73 -17.65
CA ASP A 417 12.34 19.06 -16.35
C ASP A 417 12.86 17.61 -16.43
N VAL A 418 12.58 16.93 -17.54
CA VAL A 418 13.08 15.55 -17.79
C VAL A 418 14.60 15.55 -17.91
N LEU A 419 15.18 16.46 -18.69
CA LEU A 419 16.64 16.62 -18.83
C LEU A 419 17.30 17.02 -17.50
N GLY A 420 16.61 17.77 -16.66
CA GLY A 420 17.04 18.12 -15.31
C GLY A 420 17.37 16.90 -14.43
N ILE A 421 16.76 15.74 -14.69
CA ILE A 421 17.09 14.49 -13.98
C ILE A 421 18.55 14.07 -14.26
N ALA A 422 18.99 14.19 -15.51
CA ALA A 422 20.39 13.89 -15.89
C ALA A 422 21.36 14.90 -15.25
N ASP A 423 20.99 16.20 -15.15
CA ASP A 423 21.77 17.22 -14.44
C ASP A 423 21.90 16.90 -12.95
N VAL A 424 20.82 16.52 -12.27
CA VAL A 424 20.87 16.08 -10.87
C VAL A 424 21.85 14.92 -10.67
N ALA A 425 21.81 13.89 -11.54
CA ALA A 425 22.75 12.77 -11.46
C ALA A 425 24.19 13.21 -11.66
N ALA A 426 24.45 14.13 -12.61
CA ALA A 426 25.79 14.69 -12.86
C ALA A 426 26.30 15.48 -11.65
N ARG A 427 25.45 16.28 -11.01
CA ARG A 427 25.81 17.05 -9.78
C ARG A 427 26.07 16.13 -8.60
N VAL A 428 25.31 15.05 -8.41
CA VAL A 428 25.59 14.04 -7.38
C VAL A 428 26.95 13.36 -7.64
N MET A 429 27.28 13.07 -8.87
CA MET A 429 28.61 12.55 -9.24
C MET A 429 29.73 13.56 -8.92
N HIS A 430 29.50 14.85 -9.17
CA HIS A 430 30.44 15.91 -8.82
C HIS A 430 30.63 16.01 -7.31
N ALA A 431 29.52 16.02 -6.53
CA ALA A 431 29.56 16.02 -5.07
C ALA A 431 30.38 14.85 -4.50
N TRP A 432 30.29 13.66 -5.11
CA TRP A 432 31.14 12.53 -4.72
C TRP A 432 32.62 12.80 -5.01
N ARG A 433 32.97 13.37 -6.16
CA ARG A 433 34.37 13.72 -6.50
C ARG A 433 34.99 14.71 -5.51
N GLU A 434 34.18 15.61 -4.95
CA GLU A 434 34.62 16.60 -3.97
C GLU A 434 34.78 16.00 -2.57
N SER A 435 33.84 15.15 -2.12
CA SER A 435 33.68 14.78 -0.70
C SER A 435 34.14 13.34 -0.36
N ALA A 436 34.27 12.44 -1.34
CA ALA A 436 34.61 11.05 -1.05
C ALA A 436 36.06 10.90 -0.56
N GLN A 437 36.22 10.24 0.59
CA GLN A 437 37.54 9.96 1.18
C GLN A 437 38.32 8.91 0.38
N ASN A 438 37.65 7.88 -0.14
CA ASN A 438 38.26 6.83 -0.94
C ASN A 438 37.63 6.81 -2.34
N LYS A 439 38.40 7.32 -3.33
CA LYS A 439 37.98 7.37 -4.74
C LYS A 439 38.30 6.12 -5.53
N GLN A 440 39.06 5.17 -4.97
CA GLN A 440 39.46 3.95 -5.68
C GLN A 440 38.28 3.01 -5.96
N ARG A 441 37.26 3.01 -5.09
CA ARG A 441 36.07 2.18 -5.26
C ARG A 441 35.09 2.68 -6.33
N GLY A 442 35.28 3.91 -6.82
CA GLY A 442 34.32 4.56 -7.72
C GLY A 442 32.99 4.85 -7.04
N ILE A 443 32.06 5.47 -7.78
CA ILE A 443 30.67 5.66 -7.36
C ILE A 443 29.73 4.90 -8.29
N ARG A 444 28.65 4.39 -7.76
CA ARG A 444 27.51 3.86 -8.52
C ARG A 444 26.29 4.72 -8.23
N ILE A 445 25.74 5.34 -9.27
CA ILE A 445 24.49 6.09 -9.20
C ILE A 445 23.43 5.31 -9.98
N THR A 446 22.28 5.05 -9.38
CA THR A 446 21.13 4.49 -10.06
C THR A 446 20.05 5.55 -10.12
N VAL A 447 19.64 5.95 -11.30
CA VAL A 447 18.43 6.75 -11.55
C VAL A 447 17.30 5.79 -11.87
N SER A 448 16.18 5.92 -11.19
CA SER A 448 15.00 5.09 -11.41
C SER A 448 13.81 5.99 -11.63
N THR A 449 13.10 5.82 -12.74
CA THR A 449 11.89 6.59 -13.03
C THR A 449 10.66 5.68 -13.04
N SER A 450 9.56 6.18 -12.47
CA SER A 450 8.23 5.58 -12.59
C SER A 450 7.34 6.49 -13.43
N TRP A 451 6.34 5.91 -14.09
CA TRP A 451 5.30 6.70 -14.74
C TRP A 451 4.33 7.20 -13.67
N PHE A 452 4.01 8.50 -13.69
CA PHE A 452 3.07 9.11 -12.75
C PHE A 452 1.67 8.50 -12.94
N VAL A 453 1.11 8.01 -11.84
CA VAL A 453 -0.27 7.50 -11.76
C VAL A 453 -1.08 8.45 -10.88
N PRO A 454 -2.09 9.16 -11.43
CA PRO A 454 -2.94 10.02 -10.64
C PRO A 454 -3.89 9.18 -9.78
N LYS A 455 -3.65 9.17 -8.48
CA LYS A 455 -4.41 8.36 -7.51
C LYS A 455 -5.62 9.11 -6.94
N PRO A 456 -6.70 8.38 -6.59
CA PRO A 456 -7.84 8.90 -5.82
C PRO A 456 -7.41 9.59 -4.53
N HIS A 457 -8.19 10.56 -4.08
CA HIS A 457 -7.97 11.33 -2.84
C HIS A 457 -6.66 12.12 -2.77
N THR A 458 -6.04 12.44 -3.91
CA THR A 458 -4.87 13.31 -4.01
C THR A 458 -5.24 14.65 -4.66
N ALA A 459 -4.35 15.65 -4.54
CA ALA A 459 -4.54 16.91 -5.27
C ALA A 459 -4.54 16.71 -6.79
N PHE A 460 -3.93 15.64 -7.28
CA PHE A 460 -3.84 15.32 -8.70
C PHE A 460 -4.88 14.26 -9.17
N GLN A 461 -5.92 13.99 -8.39
CA GLN A 461 -6.96 13.01 -8.77
C GLN A 461 -7.75 13.42 -10.04
N TRP A 462 -7.71 14.68 -10.43
CA TRP A 462 -8.36 15.20 -11.66
C TRP A 462 -7.41 15.21 -12.86
N GLU A 463 -6.11 15.03 -12.65
CA GLU A 463 -5.12 15.04 -13.72
C GLU A 463 -5.17 13.75 -14.55
N PRO A 464 -4.85 13.83 -15.86
CA PRO A 464 -4.66 12.65 -16.68
C PRO A 464 -3.32 11.99 -16.39
N GLN A 465 -3.20 10.69 -16.65
CA GLN A 465 -1.93 10.10 -16.99
C GLN A 465 -1.58 10.50 -18.44
N ILE A 466 -0.35 10.87 -18.74
CA ILE A 466 0.07 11.15 -20.12
C ILE A 466 -0.07 9.88 -20.98
N SER A 467 -0.01 9.99 -22.32
CA SER A 467 -0.09 8.80 -23.17
C SER A 467 1.18 7.93 -23.05
N LYS A 468 1.06 6.65 -23.42
CA LYS A 468 2.17 5.69 -23.43
C LYS A 468 3.31 6.18 -24.34
N GLU A 469 2.97 6.67 -25.54
CA GLU A 469 3.92 7.19 -26.51
C GLU A 469 4.72 8.38 -25.94
N GLU A 470 4.03 9.27 -25.23
CA GLU A 470 4.68 10.42 -24.60
C GLU A 470 5.57 9.99 -23.42
N TYR A 471 5.16 9.01 -22.62
CA TYR A 471 6.00 8.45 -21.57
C TYR A 471 7.27 7.82 -22.16
N GLU A 472 7.14 6.97 -23.17
CA GLU A 472 8.26 6.29 -23.82
C GLU A 472 9.19 7.29 -24.51
N ARG A 473 8.64 8.37 -25.10
CA ARG A 473 9.43 9.48 -25.65
C ARG A 473 10.31 10.14 -24.57
N ARG A 474 9.73 10.41 -23.38
CA ARG A 474 10.46 11.00 -22.24
C ARG A 474 11.51 10.05 -21.69
N VAL A 475 11.22 8.76 -21.59
CA VAL A 475 12.21 7.73 -21.23
C VAL A 475 13.38 7.73 -22.21
N ALA A 476 13.10 7.78 -23.52
CA ALA A 476 14.13 7.82 -24.56
C ALA A 476 14.98 9.11 -24.45
N LEU A 477 14.35 10.28 -24.26
CA LEU A 477 15.01 11.57 -24.06
C LEU A 477 16.00 11.52 -22.87
N LEU A 478 15.56 11.01 -21.74
CA LEU A 478 16.41 10.89 -20.55
C LEU A 478 17.54 9.89 -20.74
N ARG A 479 17.27 8.75 -21.38
CA ARG A 479 18.29 7.75 -21.71
C ARG A 479 19.39 8.31 -22.60
N GLU A 480 19.03 9.14 -23.58
CA GLU A 480 19.99 9.82 -24.45
C GLU A 480 20.82 10.90 -23.71
N ALA A 481 20.23 11.54 -22.69
CA ALA A 481 20.92 12.54 -21.87
C ALA A 481 21.95 11.92 -20.92
N ILE A 482 21.70 10.71 -20.41
CA ILE A 482 22.58 9.99 -19.48
C ILE A 482 23.69 9.26 -20.29
N LYS A 483 24.81 9.95 -20.54
CA LYS A 483 25.93 9.42 -21.39
C LYS A 483 27.05 8.72 -20.60
N THR A 484 26.98 8.72 -19.25
CA THR A 484 28.06 8.17 -18.43
C THR A 484 27.77 6.75 -17.96
N LYS A 485 28.78 5.85 -18.06
CA LYS A 485 28.66 4.47 -17.52
C LYS A 485 28.56 4.39 -16.00
N THR A 486 28.80 5.47 -15.31
CA THR A 486 28.70 5.57 -13.84
C THR A 486 27.26 5.63 -13.36
N VAL A 487 26.33 6.05 -14.23
CA VAL A 487 24.90 6.16 -13.94
C VAL A 487 24.17 5.03 -14.66
N THR A 488 23.49 4.19 -13.88
CA THR A 488 22.55 3.20 -14.40
C THR A 488 21.17 3.81 -14.42
N TYR A 489 20.46 3.75 -15.54
CA TYR A 489 19.10 4.23 -15.67
C TYR A 489 18.13 3.06 -15.79
N ASN A 490 17.14 2.99 -14.90
CA ASN A 490 16.04 2.04 -14.89
C ASN A 490 14.72 2.80 -14.97
N TRP A 491 13.73 2.22 -15.61
CA TRP A 491 12.36 2.77 -15.67
C TRP A 491 11.34 1.66 -15.48
N HIS A 492 10.15 2.03 -15.02
CA HIS A 492 9.06 1.09 -14.86
C HIS A 492 8.43 0.76 -16.22
N ASP A 493 7.90 -0.44 -16.31
CA ASP A 493 7.12 -0.90 -17.46
C ASP A 493 5.91 0.00 -17.71
N SER A 494 5.68 0.35 -18.99
CA SER A 494 4.60 1.25 -19.38
C SER A 494 3.23 0.57 -19.30
N ASP A 495 3.15 -0.69 -19.65
CA ASP A 495 1.88 -1.42 -19.75
C ASP A 495 1.26 -1.67 -18.38
N THR A 496 2.09 -2.10 -17.42
CA THR A 496 1.66 -2.28 -16.02
C THR A 496 1.24 -0.95 -15.39
N SER A 497 2.02 0.13 -15.61
CA SER A 497 1.71 1.46 -15.08
C SER A 497 0.43 2.06 -15.69
N PHE A 498 0.15 1.76 -16.96
CA PHE A 498 -1.11 2.14 -17.61
C PHE A 498 -2.30 1.44 -16.95
N MET A 499 -2.23 0.11 -16.80
CA MET A 499 -3.33 -0.65 -16.17
C MET A 499 -3.52 -0.29 -14.71
N GLU A 500 -2.45 0.03 -13.98
CA GLU A 500 -2.56 0.57 -12.61
C GLU A 500 -3.42 1.84 -12.60
N ALA A 501 -3.18 2.79 -13.52
CA ALA A 501 -3.97 4.01 -13.61
C ALA A 501 -5.44 3.74 -13.97
N VAL A 502 -5.70 2.80 -14.88
CA VAL A 502 -7.03 2.37 -15.27
C VAL A 502 -7.79 1.81 -14.07
N LEU A 503 -7.21 0.85 -13.35
CA LEU A 503 -7.84 0.20 -12.20
C LEU A 503 -8.03 1.17 -11.01
N ALA A 504 -7.00 1.97 -10.71
CA ALA A 504 -7.06 2.94 -9.61
C ALA A 504 -8.16 3.99 -9.80
N ARG A 505 -8.52 4.30 -11.04
CA ARG A 505 -9.47 5.36 -11.41
C ARG A 505 -10.78 4.82 -11.99
N GLY A 506 -10.92 3.50 -12.02
CA GLY A 506 -12.07 2.79 -12.54
C GLY A 506 -13.35 3.06 -11.77
N ASP A 507 -14.46 2.88 -12.43
CA ASP A 507 -15.79 2.89 -11.82
C ASP A 507 -16.38 1.47 -11.72
N ARG A 508 -17.63 1.37 -11.29
CA ARG A 508 -18.31 0.08 -11.06
C ARG A 508 -18.41 -0.82 -12.30
N ARG A 509 -18.39 -0.25 -13.50
CA ARG A 509 -18.40 -0.99 -14.76
C ARG A 509 -17.13 -1.79 -14.97
N MET A 510 -16.03 -1.38 -14.34
CA MET A 510 -14.76 -2.12 -14.34
C MET A 510 -14.88 -3.53 -13.78
N GLY A 511 -15.89 -3.81 -12.95
CA GLY A 511 -16.13 -5.16 -12.43
C GLY A 511 -16.33 -6.18 -13.56
N LYS A 512 -17.05 -5.79 -14.62
CA LYS A 512 -17.24 -6.65 -15.80
C LYS A 512 -15.93 -6.89 -16.57
N VAL A 513 -15.12 -5.85 -16.74
CA VAL A 513 -13.81 -5.97 -17.40
C VAL A 513 -12.88 -6.87 -16.58
N LEU A 514 -12.85 -6.66 -15.24
CA LEU A 514 -12.04 -7.43 -14.31
C LEU A 514 -12.40 -8.93 -14.38
N GLU A 515 -13.69 -9.27 -14.36
CA GLU A 515 -14.13 -10.67 -14.50
C GLU A 515 -13.78 -11.25 -15.86
N THR A 516 -13.93 -10.48 -16.94
CA THR A 516 -13.57 -10.92 -18.29
C THR A 516 -12.07 -11.16 -18.42
N ALA A 517 -11.23 -10.24 -17.91
CA ALA A 517 -9.78 -10.40 -17.89
C ALA A 517 -9.36 -11.62 -17.05
N TRP A 518 -9.97 -11.80 -15.88
CA TRP A 518 -9.73 -12.97 -15.04
C TRP A 518 -10.08 -14.28 -15.76
N ARG A 519 -11.23 -14.36 -16.44
CA ARG A 519 -11.61 -15.54 -17.24
C ARG A 519 -10.63 -15.84 -18.39
N LYS A 520 -9.94 -14.82 -18.88
CA LYS A 520 -8.87 -14.91 -19.88
C LYS A 520 -7.50 -15.22 -19.27
N GLY A 521 -7.39 -15.38 -17.94
CA GLY A 521 -6.18 -15.79 -17.23
C GLY A 521 -5.41 -14.67 -16.54
N ALA A 522 -6.03 -13.52 -16.25
CA ALA A 522 -5.47 -12.51 -15.37
C ALA A 522 -5.61 -12.98 -13.90
N HIS A 523 -4.56 -13.54 -13.32
CA HIS A 523 -4.59 -14.12 -11.98
C HIS A 523 -3.62 -13.44 -11.02
N LEU A 524 -2.35 -13.27 -11.41
CA LEU A 524 -1.28 -12.66 -10.60
C LEU A 524 -0.67 -11.45 -11.33
N ASP A 525 -1.49 -10.58 -11.88
CA ASP A 525 -1.09 -9.47 -12.76
C ASP A 525 -0.26 -8.36 -12.07
N ALA A 526 -0.08 -8.43 -10.74
CA ALA A 526 0.92 -7.66 -10.03
C ALA A 526 2.38 -8.11 -10.34
N TRP A 527 2.56 -9.25 -11.01
CA TRP A 527 3.84 -9.82 -11.40
C TRP A 527 4.01 -9.75 -12.92
N GLU A 528 5.15 -9.19 -13.37
CA GLU A 528 5.46 -8.97 -14.79
C GLU A 528 5.32 -10.25 -15.63
N GLU A 529 5.71 -11.40 -15.07
CA GLU A 529 5.66 -12.71 -15.76
C GLU A 529 4.23 -13.25 -15.99
N TYR A 530 3.22 -12.72 -15.30
CA TYR A 530 1.80 -13.09 -15.48
C TYR A 530 0.98 -11.99 -16.16
N PHE A 531 1.48 -10.75 -16.15
CA PHE A 531 0.78 -9.62 -16.72
C PHE A 531 0.76 -9.67 -18.26
N SER A 532 -0.35 -9.31 -18.88
CA SER A 532 -0.50 -9.14 -20.32
C SER A 532 -1.47 -8.01 -20.62
N LEU A 533 -0.97 -6.91 -21.20
CA LEU A 533 -1.81 -5.79 -21.62
C LEU A 533 -2.85 -6.22 -22.67
N ASP A 534 -2.46 -7.04 -23.67
CA ASP A 534 -3.36 -7.50 -24.72
C ASP A 534 -4.60 -8.19 -24.15
N ARG A 535 -4.42 -9.03 -23.12
CA ARG A 535 -5.53 -9.69 -22.40
C ARG A 535 -6.53 -8.68 -21.83
N TRP A 536 -6.03 -7.60 -21.25
CA TRP A 536 -6.87 -6.52 -20.71
C TRP A 536 -7.57 -5.73 -21.80
N LEU A 537 -6.87 -5.39 -22.89
CA LEU A 537 -7.45 -4.66 -24.02
C LEU A 537 -8.59 -5.48 -24.68
N GLU A 538 -8.39 -6.79 -24.85
CA GLU A 538 -9.48 -7.69 -25.30
C GLU A 538 -10.67 -7.67 -24.34
N ALA A 539 -10.43 -7.69 -23.02
CA ALA A 539 -11.51 -7.64 -22.03
C ALA A 539 -12.26 -6.31 -22.08
N PHE A 540 -11.58 -5.20 -22.31
CA PHE A 540 -12.19 -3.88 -22.53
C PHE A 540 -13.07 -3.84 -23.78
N ASP A 541 -12.56 -4.37 -24.89
CA ASP A 541 -13.30 -4.44 -26.16
C ASP A 541 -14.57 -5.27 -26.01
N GLU A 542 -14.49 -6.48 -25.43
CA GLU A 542 -15.65 -7.32 -25.15
C GLU A 542 -16.69 -6.66 -24.23
N CYS A 543 -16.25 -5.79 -23.33
CA CYS A 543 -17.14 -5.05 -22.43
C CYS A 543 -17.67 -3.74 -23.02
N GLY A 544 -17.16 -3.30 -24.18
CA GLY A 544 -17.52 -2.03 -24.81
C GLY A 544 -17.07 -0.82 -24.00
N LEU A 545 -15.93 -0.90 -23.32
CA LEU A 545 -15.34 0.17 -22.51
C LEU A 545 -13.97 0.56 -23.07
N ASP A 546 -13.57 1.82 -22.86
CA ASP A 546 -12.29 2.36 -23.29
C ASP A 546 -11.37 2.56 -22.07
N PRO A 547 -10.20 1.87 -21.95
CA PRO A 547 -9.27 2.07 -20.86
C PRO A 547 -8.72 3.51 -20.80
N HIS A 548 -8.59 4.20 -21.95
CA HIS A 548 -8.12 5.58 -22.01
C HIS A 548 -9.09 6.57 -21.35
N PHE A 549 -10.39 6.27 -21.33
CA PHE A 549 -11.38 7.04 -20.58
C PHE A 549 -11.04 7.12 -19.09
N TYR A 550 -10.48 6.06 -18.51
CA TYR A 550 -10.11 6.00 -17.10
C TYR A 550 -8.74 6.63 -16.82
N ALA A 551 -7.71 6.30 -17.60
CA ALA A 551 -6.33 6.71 -17.34
C ALA A 551 -6.01 8.12 -17.89
N ASN A 552 -6.35 8.40 -19.15
CA ASN A 552 -5.76 9.51 -19.89
C ASN A 552 -6.63 10.76 -19.97
N ARG A 553 -7.88 10.70 -19.49
CA ARG A 553 -8.80 11.82 -19.51
C ARG A 553 -8.55 12.79 -18.36
N THR A 554 -8.47 14.09 -18.65
CA THR A 554 -8.59 15.15 -17.63
C THR A 554 -10.03 15.16 -17.11
N ARG A 555 -10.19 15.16 -15.79
CA ARG A 555 -11.50 15.24 -15.13
C ARG A 555 -11.79 16.67 -14.70
N SER A 556 -13.03 17.09 -14.83
CA SER A 556 -13.48 18.37 -14.29
C SER A 556 -13.48 18.32 -12.75
N GLU A 557 -13.17 19.44 -12.11
CA GLU A 557 -13.29 19.56 -10.65
C GLU A 557 -14.74 19.45 -10.15
N ASP A 558 -15.72 19.67 -11.03
CA ASP A 558 -17.15 19.56 -10.73
C ASP A 558 -17.72 18.19 -11.08
N GLU A 559 -16.92 17.30 -11.68
CA GLU A 559 -17.31 15.94 -12.01
C GLU A 559 -17.45 15.09 -10.73
N LEU A 560 -18.54 14.32 -10.66
CA LEU A 560 -18.72 13.31 -9.63
C LEU A 560 -17.77 12.13 -9.90
N LEU A 561 -16.78 11.96 -9.04
CA LEU A 561 -15.77 10.91 -9.19
C LEU A 561 -16.28 9.56 -8.67
N PRO A 562 -15.84 8.42 -9.22
CA PRO A 562 -16.27 7.10 -8.78
C PRO A 562 -16.14 6.83 -7.27
N TRP A 563 -15.20 7.49 -6.61
CA TRP A 563 -14.92 7.38 -5.16
C TRP A 563 -15.51 8.52 -4.31
N SER A 564 -16.44 9.33 -4.88
CA SER A 564 -16.97 10.53 -4.18
C SER A 564 -17.73 10.21 -2.89
N MET A 565 -18.28 8.99 -2.75
CA MET A 565 -18.94 8.54 -1.52
C MET A 565 -17.95 8.15 -0.41
N ILE A 566 -16.65 8.10 -0.69
CA ILE A 566 -15.61 7.74 0.28
C ILE A 566 -14.85 9.01 0.69
N SER A 567 -14.62 9.19 1.99
CA SER A 567 -13.83 10.30 2.53
C SER A 567 -12.59 9.81 3.26
N SER A 568 -11.43 10.30 2.84
CA SER A 568 -10.17 10.11 3.56
C SER A 568 -10.03 11.04 4.78
N GLY A 569 -11.03 11.89 5.07
CA GLY A 569 -10.95 12.96 6.07
C GLY A 569 -10.30 14.24 5.54
N VAL A 570 -9.73 14.21 4.32
CA VAL A 570 -9.21 15.40 3.65
C VAL A 570 -10.31 15.99 2.75
N THR A 571 -10.56 17.29 2.88
CA THR A 571 -11.66 17.94 2.15
C THR A 571 -11.34 18.14 0.67
N GLN A 572 -12.36 18.03 -0.19
CA GLN A 572 -12.23 18.33 -1.62
C GLN A 572 -11.77 19.77 -1.88
N ALA A 573 -12.23 20.71 -1.06
CA ALA A 573 -11.78 22.12 -1.15
C ALA A 573 -10.27 22.27 -0.94
N TYR A 574 -9.69 21.49 -0.01
CA TYR A 574 -8.25 21.46 0.19
C TYR A 574 -7.53 20.88 -1.03
N LEU A 575 -8.00 19.76 -1.57
CA LEU A 575 -7.37 19.11 -2.73
C LEU A 575 -7.42 20.02 -3.97
N LYS A 576 -8.55 20.68 -4.23
CA LYS A 576 -8.68 21.67 -5.32
C LYS A 576 -7.73 22.86 -5.12
N ARG A 577 -7.63 23.40 -3.91
CA ARG A 577 -6.67 24.46 -3.59
C ARG A 577 -5.23 24.04 -3.87
N GLU A 578 -4.83 22.85 -3.43
CA GLU A 578 -3.48 22.31 -3.68
C GLU A 578 -3.21 22.09 -5.17
N ARG A 579 -4.21 21.65 -5.94
CA ARG A 579 -4.12 21.58 -7.39
C ARG A 579 -3.86 22.95 -8.01
N HIS A 580 -4.62 23.97 -7.62
CA HIS A 580 -4.43 25.33 -8.12
C HIS A 580 -3.05 25.92 -7.74
N GLN A 581 -2.56 25.62 -6.55
CA GLN A 581 -1.21 26.03 -6.13
C GLN A 581 -0.12 25.33 -6.96
N ALA A 582 -0.33 24.06 -7.34
CA ALA A 582 0.58 23.33 -8.22
C ALA A 582 0.80 24.06 -9.56
N TYR A 583 -0.28 24.46 -10.23
CA TYR A 583 -0.20 25.20 -11.50
C TYR A 583 0.46 26.58 -11.41
N ARG A 584 0.59 27.11 -10.19
CA ARG A 584 1.32 28.35 -9.91
C ARG A 584 2.74 28.10 -9.40
N SER A 585 3.16 26.85 -9.28
CA SER A 585 4.42 26.43 -8.65
C SER A 585 4.60 27.00 -7.24
N VAL A 586 3.50 27.20 -6.48
CA VAL A 586 3.53 27.71 -5.11
C VAL A 586 3.52 26.53 -4.14
N THR A 587 4.49 26.51 -3.24
CA THR A 587 4.61 25.47 -2.22
C THR A 587 3.67 25.72 -1.04
N THR A 588 3.26 24.64 -0.40
CA THR A 588 2.53 24.61 0.86
C THR A 588 3.48 24.06 1.94
N PRO A 589 3.67 24.75 3.08
CA PRO A 589 4.57 24.28 4.14
C PRO A 589 4.04 23.00 4.80
N ASP A 590 4.89 22.34 5.60
CA ASP A 590 4.48 21.17 6.38
C ASP A 590 3.64 21.55 7.62
N CYS A 591 3.01 20.55 8.24
CA CYS A 591 2.09 20.77 9.35
C CYS A 591 2.77 21.27 10.64
N ARG A 592 4.11 21.14 10.79
CA ARG A 592 4.85 21.71 11.93
C ARG A 592 4.92 23.23 11.88
N THR A 593 4.92 23.81 10.69
CA THR A 593 4.96 25.27 10.52
C THR A 593 3.62 25.89 10.87
N HIS A 594 2.53 25.36 10.35
CA HIS A 594 1.14 25.72 10.69
C HIS A 594 0.13 24.74 10.10
N CYS A 595 -1.08 24.75 10.65
CA CYS A 595 -2.18 23.95 10.10
C CYS A 595 -2.64 24.50 8.73
N ASN A 596 -2.54 23.67 7.70
CA ASN A 596 -2.94 24.03 6.32
C ASN A 596 -4.43 23.88 6.05
N GLY A 597 -5.25 23.52 7.04
CA GLY A 597 -6.71 23.40 6.91
C GLY A 597 -7.14 22.28 5.97
N CYS A 598 -6.49 21.12 6.01
CA CYS A 598 -6.82 19.98 5.14
C CYS A 598 -8.14 19.28 5.53
N GLY A 599 -8.64 19.47 6.77
CA GLY A 599 -9.84 18.84 7.30
C GLY A 599 -9.59 17.58 8.14
N ALA A 600 -8.43 16.94 8.00
CA ALA A 600 -8.14 15.68 8.72
C ALA A 600 -8.07 15.84 10.25
N ASN A 601 -7.88 17.06 10.74
CA ASN A 601 -7.95 17.40 12.17
C ASN A 601 -9.31 17.09 12.79
N LEU A 602 -10.39 17.09 12.01
CA LEU A 602 -11.73 16.75 12.51
C LEU A 602 -11.83 15.28 12.97
N LEU A 603 -10.99 14.41 12.41
CA LEU A 603 -10.93 13.00 12.82
C LEU A 603 -10.34 12.80 14.23
N VAL A 604 -9.60 13.79 14.75
CA VAL A 604 -8.97 13.76 16.09
C VAL A 604 -9.49 14.86 17.01
N GLY A 605 -10.71 15.33 16.78
CA GLY A 605 -11.37 16.30 17.66
C GLY A 605 -10.97 17.76 17.47
N GLY A 606 -10.28 18.11 16.35
CA GLY A 606 -10.07 19.47 15.92
C GLY A 606 -8.61 19.97 15.90
N THR A 607 -7.69 19.34 16.61
CA THR A 607 -6.26 19.69 16.62
C THR A 607 -5.41 18.47 16.30
N CYS A 608 -4.44 18.59 15.38
CA CYS A 608 -3.46 17.54 15.12
C CYS A 608 -2.24 17.76 16.04
N ASP A 609 -1.79 16.70 16.69
CA ASP A 609 -0.52 16.71 17.45
C ASP A 609 0.62 16.42 16.47
N VAL A 610 1.40 17.47 16.11
CA VAL A 610 2.44 17.38 15.06
C VAL A 610 3.78 17.88 15.60
#